data_092d101c9dd1f16737ba2e280be6755e
#
_entry.id   092d101c9dd1f16737ba2e280be6755e
#
_cell.length_a   1.000
_cell.length_b   1.000
_cell.length_c   1.000
_cell.angle_alpha   90.00
_cell.angle_beta   90.00
_cell.angle_gamma   90.00
#
_symmetry.space_group_name_H-M   'P 1'
#
loop_
_entity.id
_entity.type
_entity.pdbx_description
1 polymer ?
#
loop_
_entity_poly.entity_id
_entity_poly.type
_entity_poly.pdbx_seq_one_letter_code
_entity_poly.pdbx_strand_id
1 'polypeptide(L)'
;MYCTKKITSDLIWLGGSDRRLALFENVYPIPRGVSYNAYLIRDEKTALLDTVDQAIAERFFENLEHALQGKPLNYVIVNHMEPDHAATLGTVLSRYPEATVIGNAKTLPMIKQFFPMEVEGRFQAVKEGDTLSLGRHELTFVMAPLVHWPEVMMTYDTTEKALFCADAFGTFGAMDGNIFADEVNFEQEWLDDARRYYTNIVGKYGTPVQNVLKKAAGLDIQYLCPLHGPVWRKNIGWFLEKYKRWSTYTPEAWTAAIFCGSIYGHTENACEILASRLAEKGVRHVRIFDVSHTDVSEQVSAAFQCSHLVFASATYNGGIYTPMETLLLELKAHALQNRTVALIENGSWGPAAARLMAKHLEEMKGMEQIAPPITIRSAVKEEQYRKLEDLADLIAADIAAEE
;
A
#
# COMPACT_ATOMS: atom_id res chain seq x y z
N MET A 1 -8.06 6.05 30.09
CA MET A 1 -6.65 6.57 30.22
C MET A 1 -6.13 6.87 28.82
N TYR A 2 -5.64 8.07 28.57
CA TYR A 2 -5.24 8.57 27.25
C TYR A 2 -3.77 8.29 26.88
N CYS A 3 -3.46 8.32 25.59
CA CYS A 3 -2.10 8.16 25.03
C CYS A 3 -1.85 9.08 23.82
N THR A 4 -2.27 10.34 23.92
CA THR A 4 -2.06 11.36 22.86
C THR A 4 -0.58 11.70 22.68
N LYS A 5 -0.18 12.07 21.47
CA LYS A 5 1.17 12.57 21.16
C LYS A 5 1.09 13.92 20.46
N LYS A 6 1.97 14.84 20.83
CA LYS A 6 2.08 16.12 20.13
C LYS A 6 2.97 15.96 18.91
N ILE A 7 2.47 16.41 17.76
CA ILE A 7 3.28 16.58 16.54
C ILE A 7 3.92 17.96 16.59
N THR A 8 3.11 18.99 16.89
CA THR A 8 3.56 20.35 17.23
C THR A 8 2.88 20.82 18.52
N SER A 9 2.94 22.12 18.85
CA SER A 9 2.24 22.65 20.03
C SER A 9 0.72 22.46 19.96
N ASP A 10 0.17 22.53 18.74
CA ASP A 10 -1.28 22.61 18.50
C ASP A 10 -1.82 21.45 17.68
N LEU A 11 -0.94 20.72 16.98
CA LEU A 11 -1.29 19.50 16.24
C LEU A 11 -1.02 18.27 17.10
N ILE A 12 -2.06 17.47 17.35
CA ILE A 12 -2.04 16.33 18.28
C ILE A 12 -2.50 15.08 17.54
N TRP A 13 -1.70 14.01 17.63
CA TRP A 13 -2.07 12.68 17.20
C TRP A 13 -2.98 12.02 18.24
N LEU A 14 -4.10 11.44 17.81
CA LEU A 14 -5.13 10.81 18.64
C LEU A 14 -5.31 9.33 18.38
N GLY A 15 -4.57 8.75 17.45
CA GLY A 15 -4.76 7.40 16.98
C GLY A 15 -4.48 6.30 17.99
N GLY A 16 -4.44 5.09 17.49
CA GLY A 16 -4.11 3.89 18.26
C GLY A 16 -3.76 2.73 17.34
N SER A 17 -3.29 1.63 17.93
CA SER A 17 -2.91 0.42 17.18
C SER A 17 -3.84 -0.74 17.55
N ASP A 18 -4.27 -1.50 16.55
CA ASP A 18 -4.87 -2.82 16.72
C ASP A 18 -3.83 -3.90 16.41
N ARG A 19 -3.51 -4.69 17.45
CA ARG A 19 -2.57 -5.83 17.36
C ARG A 19 -3.28 -7.18 17.33
N ARG A 20 -4.61 -7.18 17.28
CA ARG A 20 -5.45 -8.38 17.29
C ARG A 20 -6.06 -8.68 15.93
N LEU A 21 -6.13 -7.68 15.05
CA LEU A 21 -6.64 -7.85 13.70
C LEU A 21 -5.70 -8.77 12.92
N ALA A 22 -6.22 -9.91 12.49
CA ALA A 22 -5.43 -10.89 11.74
C ALA A 22 -5.33 -10.55 10.24
N LEU A 23 -6.42 -9.99 9.68
CA LEU A 23 -6.54 -9.67 8.26
C LEU A 23 -7.03 -8.24 8.09
N PHE A 24 -6.24 -7.39 7.43
CA PHE A 24 -6.67 -6.07 6.99
C PHE A 24 -7.65 -6.22 5.81
N GLU A 25 -8.73 -5.43 5.79
CA GLU A 25 -9.85 -5.57 4.84
C GLU A 25 -10.41 -7.02 4.74
N ASN A 26 -10.17 -7.84 5.75
CA ASN A 26 -10.48 -9.27 5.78
C ASN A 26 -9.82 -10.09 4.63
N VAL A 27 -8.75 -9.58 4.05
CA VAL A 27 -7.99 -10.15 2.93
C VAL A 27 -6.51 -10.31 3.25
N TYR A 28 -5.84 -9.27 3.72
CA TYR A 28 -4.39 -9.20 3.83
C TYR A 28 -3.89 -9.55 5.24
N PRO A 29 -3.13 -10.64 5.43
CA PRO A 29 -2.56 -10.97 6.73
C PRO A 29 -1.65 -9.85 7.25
N ILE A 30 -1.87 -9.40 8.47
CA ILE A 30 -1.09 -8.34 9.13
C ILE A 30 -0.55 -8.82 10.47
N PRO A 31 0.48 -9.69 10.49
CA PRO A 31 1.02 -10.26 11.72
C PRO A 31 1.57 -9.20 12.69
N ARG A 32 1.94 -8.02 12.20
CA ARG A 32 2.37 -6.87 13.01
C ARG A 32 1.23 -5.94 13.40
N GLY A 33 -0.03 -6.29 13.09
CA GLY A 33 -1.20 -5.44 13.32
C GLY A 33 -1.24 -4.23 12.40
N VAL A 34 -1.99 -3.20 12.81
CA VAL A 34 -2.18 -1.94 12.06
C VAL A 34 -2.36 -0.78 13.05
N SER A 35 -1.99 0.43 12.65
CA SER A 35 -2.35 1.66 13.35
C SER A 35 -3.45 2.40 12.61
N TYR A 36 -4.37 3.01 13.35
CA TYR A 36 -5.36 3.95 12.84
C TYR A 36 -5.08 5.33 13.40
N ASN A 37 -4.80 6.28 12.55
CA ASN A 37 -4.43 7.63 12.94
C ASN A 37 -5.60 8.60 12.76
N ALA A 38 -5.78 9.46 13.73
CA ALA A 38 -6.63 10.64 13.66
C ALA A 38 -5.88 11.81 14.29
N TYR A 39 -6.23 13.02 13.92
CA TYR A 39 -5.48 14.22 14.34
C TYR A 39 -6.40 15.30 14.81
N LEU A 40 -5.98 16.08 15.81
CA LEU A 40 -6.68 17.26 16.29
C LEU A 40 -5.79 18.49 16.12
N ILE A 41 -6.32 19.50 15.46
CA ILE A 41 -5.76 20.85 15.50
C ILE A 41 -6.51 21.65 16.56
N ARG A 42 -5.76 22.21 17.51
CA ARG A 42 -6.30 22.96 18.64
C ARG A 42 -5.91 24.42 18.57
N ASP A 43 -6.80 25.22 18.02
CA ASP A 43 -6.62 26.65 17.80
C ASP A 43 -7.77 27.47 18.47
N GLU A 44 -8.12 28.66 17.94
CA GLU A 44 -9.34 29.38 18.32
C GLU A 44 -10.56 28.49 18.08
N LYS A 45 -10.60 27.86 16.90
CA LYS A 45 -11.50 26.74 16.57
C LYS A 45 -10.74 25.44 16.53
N THR A 46 -11.38 24.37 16.95
CA THR A 46 -10.79 23.04 16.93
C THR A 46 -11.26 22.25 15.71
N ALA A 47 -10.38 21.48 15.10
CA ALA A 47 -10.71 20.61 13.98
C ALA A 47 -10.15 19.20 14.22
N LEU A 48 -11.04 18.20 14.17
CA LEU A 48 -10.70 16.79 14.12
C LEU A 48 -10.54 16.38 12.65
N LEU A 49 -9.43 15.75 12.30
CA LEU A 49 -9.17 15.23 10.96
C LEU A 49 -9.25 13.71 11.02
N ASP A 50 -10.25 13.18 10.33
CA ASP A 50 -10.67 11.80 10.29
C ASP A 50 -11.01 11.21 11.68
N THR A 51 -11.51 10.00 11.68
CA THR A 51 -11.77 9.21 12.87
C THR A 51 -11.03 7.89 12.80
N VAL A 52 -11.51 6.83 13.44
CA VAL A 52 -10.80 5.56 13.52
C VAL A 52 -11.77 4.37 13.44
N ASP A 53 -11.19 3.19 13.25
CA ASP A 53 -11.90 1.92 13.33
C ASP A 53 -12.55 1.71 14.71
N GLN A 54 -13.64 0.95 14.69
CA GLN A 54 -14.41 0.61 15.90
C GLN A 54 -13.55 -0.16 16.93
N ALA A 55 -12.55 -0.92 16.48
CA ALA A 55 -11.70 -1.72 17.36
C ALA A 55 -10.90 -0.89 18.38
N ILE A 56 -10.60 0.37 18.06
CA ILE A 56 -9.86 1.28 18.96
C ILE A 56 -10.71 2.47 19.43
N ALA A 57 -12.03 2.42 19.25
CA ALA A 57 -12.97 3.52 19.54
C ALA A 57 -12.84 4.06 20.96
N GLU A 58 -12.80 3.20 21.97
CA GLU A 58 -12.71 3.61 23.38
C GLU A 58 -11.46 4.48 23.62
N ARG A 59 -10.31 4.02 23.15
CA ARG A 59 -9.03 4.75 23.27
C ARG A 59 -9.06 6.08 22.50
N PHE A 60 -9.62 6.07 21.31
CA PHE A 60 -9.78 7.28 20.51
C PHE A 60 -10.62 8.35 21.22
N PHE A 61 -11.75 7.97 21.80
CA PHE A 61 -12.59 8.92 22.51
C PHE A 61 -11.93 9.47 23.78
N GLU A 62 -11.23 8.65 24.56
CA GLU A 62 -10.43 9.12 25.69
C GLU A 62 -9.31 10.09 25.25
N ASN A 63 -8.66 9.80 24.13
CA ASN A 63 -7.65 10.69 23.53
C ASN A 63 -8.26 12.01 23.08
N LEU A 64 -9.41 11.99 22.39
CA LEU A 64 -10.09 13.16 21.89
C LEU A 64 -10.54 14.08 23.05
N GLU A 65 -11.20 13.54 24.07
CA GLU A 65 -11.62 14.28 25.26
C GLU A 65 -10.43 14.94 25.96
N HIS A 66 -9.34 14.18 26.16
CA HIS A 66 -8.12 14.72 26.75
C HIS A 66 -7.52 15.84 25.91
N ALA A 67 -7.43 15.65 24.58
CA ALA A 67 -6.82 16.63 23.70
C ALA A 67 -7.64 17.90 23.56
N LEU A 68 -8.97 17.82 23.59
CA LEU A 68 -9.86 18.98 23.55
C LEU A 68 -9.72 19.88 24.79
N GLN A 69 -9.38 19.32 25.96
CA GLN A 69 -9.23 20.09 27.22
C GLN A 69 -10.43 20.98 27.54
N GLY A 70 -11.64 20.48 27.28
CA GLY A 70 -12.89 21.20 27.51
C GLY A 70 -13.26 22.23 26.44
N LYS A 71 -12.47 22.42 25.40
CA LYS A 71 -12.85 23.22 24.24
C LYS A 71 -13.95 22.51 23.42
N PRO A 72 -14.85 23.25 22.74
CA PRO A 72 -15.80 22.66 21.81
C PRO A 72 -15.07 22.04 20.62
N LEU A 73 -15.63 20.97 20.03
CA LEU A 73 -15.21 20.50 18.71
C LEU A 73 -16.01 21.29 17.65
N ASN A 74 -15.32 22.12 16.86
CA ASN A 74 -15.96 22.98 15.87
C ASN A 74 -16.12 22.30 14.52
N TYR A 75 -15.10 21.53 14.10
CA TYR A 75 -15.07 20.88 12.79
C TYR A 75 -14.66 19.43 12.89
N VAL A 76 -15.29 18.59 12.06
CA VAL A 76 -14.84 17.23 11.75
C VAL A 76 -14.56 17.18 10.25
N ILE A 77 -13.29 17.05 9.89
CA ILE A 77 -12.84 16.98 8.50
C ILE A 77 -12.74 15.52 8.12
N VAL A 78 -13.45 15.11 7.09
CA VAL A 78 -13.47 13.74 6.60
C VAL A 78 -12.67 13.69 5.30
N ASN A 79 -11.42 13.27 5.39
CA ASN A 79 -10.57 13.05 4.21
C ASN A 79 -10.93 11.74 3.52
N HIS A 80 -11.36 10.71 4.30
CA HIS A 80 -11.66 9.38 3.80
C HIS A 80 -12.86 8.75 4.51
N MET A 81 -13.69 8.01 3.76
CA MET A 81 -14.95 7.42 4.27
C MET A 81 -14.87 5.91 4.50
N GLU A 82 -13.72 5.28 4.28
CA GLU A 82 -13.58 3.88 4.59
C GLU A 82 -13.81 3.61 6.08
N PRO A 83 -14.49 2.50 6.44
CA PRO A 83 -14.93 2.28 7.83
C PRO A 83 -13.80 2.31 8.86
N ASP A 84 -12.59 1.93 8.53
CA ASP A 84 -11.45 1.98 9.45
C ASP A 84 -10.98 3.42 9.79
N HIS A 85 -11.49 4.42 9.05
CA HIS A 85 -11.32 5.84 9.34
C HIS A 85 -12.65 6.57 9.61
N ALA A 86 -13.78 5.91 9.38
CA ALA A 86 -15.09 6.53 9.52
C ALA A 86 -16.03 5.78 10.47
N ALA A 87 -15.71 4.57 10.96
CA ALA A 87 -16.64 3.79 11.79
C ALA A 87 -17.09 4.54 13.05
N THR A 88 -16.24 5.36 13.64
CA THR A 88 -16.56 6.14 14.85
C THR A 88 -17.15 7.52 14.56
N LEU A 89 -17.26 7.93 13.29
CA LEU A 89 -17.77 9.25 12.89
C LEU A 89 -19.18 9.52 13.44
N GLY A 90 -20.11 8.56 13.32
CA GLY A 90 -21.47 8.72 13.85
C GLY A 90 -21.49 8.98 15.35
N THR A 91 -20.61 8.33 16.12
CA THR A 91 -20.48 8.55 17.56
C THR A 91 -19.87 9.93 17.86
N VAL A 92 -18.85 10.35 17.10
CA VAL A 92 -18.29 11.73 17.22
C VAL A 92 -19.38 12.76 17.00
N LEU A 93 -20.15 12.64 15.92
CA LEU A 93 -21.22 13.59 15.59
C LEU A 93 -22.38 13.60 16.58
N SER A 94 -22.62 12.48 17.29
CA SER A 94 -23.61 12.42 18.36
C SER A 94 -23.11 13.06 19.66
N ARG A 95 -21.81 12.90 19.98
CA ARG A 95 -21.19 13.54 21.18
C ARG A 95 -20.97 15.04 21.00
N TYR A 96 -20.72 15.47 19.76
CA TYR A 96 -20.45 16.87 19.41
C TYR A 96 -21.46 17.37 18.37
N PRO A 97 -22.73 17.58 18.75
CA PRO A 97 -23.82 17.91 17.82
C PRO A 97 -23.64 19.26 17.10
N GLU A 98 -22.86 20.17 17.68
CA GLU A 98 -22.59 21.49 17.11
C GLU A 98 -21.43 21.49 16.09
N ALA A 99 -20.71 20.34 15.95
CA ALA A 99 -19.59 20.26 15.04
C ALA A 99 -20.08 20.30 13.58
N THR A 100 -19.45 21.14 12.76
CA THR A 100 -19.65 21.17 11.31
C THR A 100 -18.79 20.06 10.66
N VAL A 101 -19.41 19.26 9.80
CA VAL A 101 -18.71 18.23 9.04
C VAL A 101 -18.19 18.84 7.74
N ILE A 102 -16.91 18.70 7.47
CA ILE A 102 -16.25 19.16 6.25
C ILE A 102 -15.89 17.93 5.40
N GLY A 103 -16.25 17.94 4.13
CA GLY A 103 -15.91 16.91 3.18
C GLY A 103 -16.19 17.36 1.76
N ASN A 104 -15.83 16.59 0.76
CA ASN A 104 -16.20 16.97 -0.61
C ASN A 104 -17.63 16.52 -0.96
N ALA A 105 -18.07 16.83 -2.17
CA ALA A 105 -19.44 16.55 -2.61
C ALA A 105 -19.84 15.07 -2.59
N LYS A 106 -18.88 14.14 -2.61
CA LYS A 106 -19.12 12.69 -2.54
C LYS A 106 -19.19 12.17 -1.11
N THR A 107 -18.62 12.89 -0.15
CA THR A 107 -18.56 12.50 1.26
C THR A 107 -19.95 12.42 1.89
N LEU A 108 -20.81 13.42 1.67
CA LEU A 108 -22.15 13.46 2.27
C LEU A 108 -23.03 12.25 1.87
N PRO A 109 -23.13 11.88 0.57
CA PRO A 109 -23.85 10.65 0.19
C PRO A 109 -23.31 9.40 0.88
N MET A 110 -21.99 9.26 1.05
CA MET A 110 -21.39 8.12 1.74
C MET A 110 -21.69 8.11 3.23
N ILE A 111 -21.64 9.26 3.92
CA ILE A 111 -22.07 9.36 5.32
C ILE A 111 -23.49 8.83 5.48
N LYS A 112 -24.41 9.19 4.58
CA LYS A 112 -25.83 8.74 4.61
C LYS A 112 -25.98 7.24 4.31
N GLN A 113 -25.05 6.64 3.58
CA GLN A 113 -25.03 5.19 3.33
C GLN A 113 -24.59 4.41 4.57
N PHE A 114 -23.63 4.94 5.33
CA PHE A 114 -23.10 4.28 6.52
C PHE A 114 -23.90 4.58 7.79
N PHE A 115 -24.47 5.78 7.91
CA PHE A 115 -25.07 6.24 9.16
C PHE A 115 -26.52 6.73 8.97
N PRO A 116 -27.49 6.20 9.75
CA PRO A 116 -28.87 6.65 9.74
C PRO A 116 -29.03 7.95 10.55
N MET A 117 -28.36 9.03 10.14
CA MET A 117 -28.40 10.34 10.83
C MET A 117 -28.52 11.50 9.87
N GLU A 118 -29.17 12.57 10.32
CA GLU A 118 -29.27 13.81 9.58
C GLU A 118 -28.02 14.68 9.81
N VAL A 119 -27.29 14.93 8.73
CA VAL A 119 -26.04 15.73 8.77
C VAL A 119 -26.06 16.92 7.81
N GLU A 120 -27.06 17.01 6.94
CA GLU A 120 -27.13 18.03 5.89
C GLU A 120 -27.05 19.44 6.44
N GLY A 121 -27.76 19.74 7.55
CA GLY A 121 -27.80 21.07 8.17
C GLY A 121 -26.45 21.53 8.76
N ARG A 122 -25.51 20.62 8.90
CA ARG A 122 -24.15 20.88 9.44
C ARG A 122 -23.04 20.33 8.58
N PHE A 123 -23.32 20.02 7.32
CA PHE A 123 -22.31 19.58 6.34
C PHE A 123 -21.92 20.75 5.44
N GLN A 124 -20.63 21.00 5.32
CA GLN A 124 -20.05 21.96 4.41
C GLN A 124 -19.23 21.23 3.35
N ALA A 125 -19.68 21.28 2.10
CA ALA A 125 -18.93 20.73 0.98
C ALA A 125 -17.78 21.64 0.58
N VAL A 126 -16.62 21.05 0.35
CA VAL A 126 -15.40 21.73 -0.13
C VAL A 126 -14.91 21.12 -1.43
N LYS A 127 -14.12 21.88 -2.18
CA LYS A 127 -13.51 21.51 -3.45
C LYS A 127 -12.02 21.87 -3.46
N GLU A 128 -11.35 21.52 -4.55
CA GLU A 128 -9.92 21.83 -4.77
C GLU A 128 -9.59 23.28 -4.50
N GLY A 129 -8.66 23.52 -3.57
CA GLY A 129 -8.15 24.85 -3.24
C GLY A 129 -9.04 25.68 -2.30
N ASP A 130 -10.20 25.18 -1.88
CA ASP A 130 -10.98 25.86 -0.85
C ASP A 130 -10.20 25.89 0.47
N THR A 131 -10.44 26.91 1.31
CA THR A 131 -9.74 27.10 2.57
C THR A 131 -10.70 27.16 3.76
N LEU A 132 -10.16 26.83 4.94
CA LEU A 132 -10.86 26.92 6.22
C LEU A 132 -9.91 27.51 7.27
N SER A 133 -10.29 28.67 7.84
CA SER A 133 -9.55 29.27 8.94
C SER A 133 -10.03 28.76 10.30
N LEU A 134 -9.05 28.35 11.13
CA LEU A 134 -9.27 27.96 12.52
C LEU A 134 -8.86 29.06 13.52
N GLY A 135 -8.34 30.18 13.02
CA GLY A 135 -7.70 31.26 13.76
C GLY A 135 -6.29 31.48 13.25
N ARG A 136 -5.27 30.93 13.91
CA ARG A 136 -3.88 30.91 13.45
C ARG A 136 -3.67 29.92 12.29
N HIS A 137 -4.29 28.74 12.37
CA HIS A 137 -4.18 27.73 11.34
C HIS A 137 -5.11 28.03 10.16
N GLU A 138 -4.58 27.84 8.96
CA GLU A 138 -5.36 27.91 7.72
C GLU A 138 -5.20 26.60 6.96
N LEU A 139 -6.32 25.93 6.73
CA LEU A 139 -6.38 24.65 6.04
C LEU A 139 -6.77 24.84 4.59
N THR A 140 -6.08 24.16 3.68
CA THR A 140 -6.41 24.11 2.25
C THR A 140 -6.75 22.67 1.87
N PHE A 141 -7.82 22.48 1.10
CA PHE A 141 -8.27 21.15 0.68
C PHE A 141 -7.72 20.78 -0.70
N VAL A 142 -7.16 19.58 -0.80
CA VAL A 142 -6.54 19.03 -2.00
C VAL A 142 -7.29 17.75 -2.38
N MET A 143 -7.96 17.75 -3.52
CA MET A 143 -8.70 16.54 -3.96
C MET A 143 -7.75 15.45 -4.44
N ALA A 144 -7.97 14.24 -3.95
CA ALA A 144 -7.16 13.05 -4.25
C ALA A 144 -8.03 11.85 -4.68
N PRO A 145 -8.95 12.02 -5.65
CA PRO A 145 -9.88 10.98 -6.02
C PRO A 145 -9.15 9.72 -6.49
N LEU A 146 -9.63 8.55 -6.06
CA LEU A 146 -9.05 7.24 -6.35
C LEU A 146 -7.64 7.01 -5.73
N VAL A 147 -7.36 7.69 -4.62
CA VAL A 147 -6.20 7.36 -3.77
C VAL A 147 -6.70 7.02 -2.34
N HIS A 148 -7.41 5.84 -2.12
CA HIS A 148 -7.80 4.91 -3.20
C HIS A 148 -9.32 4.88 -3.51
N TRP A 149 -10.15 5.59 -2.77
CA TRP A 149 -11.60 5.74 -3.00
C TRP A 149 -11.94 7.04 -3.75
N PRO A 150 -13.15 7.13 -4.36
CA PRO A 150 -13.48 8.26 -5.25
C PRO A 150 -13.72 9.60 -4.53
N GLU A 151 -13.99 9.59 -3.21
CA GLU A 151 -14.23 10.78 -2.38
C GLU A 151 -12.97 11.26 -1.67
N VAL A 152 -11.85 10.56 -1.76
CA VAL A 152 -10.63 10.91 -1.00
C VAL A 152 -10.20 12.35 -1.30
N MET A 153 -9.92 13.06 -0.24
CA MET A 153 -9.24 14.35 -0.25
C MET A 153 -8.12 14.37 0.78
N MET A 154 -7.24 15.33 0.67
CA MET A 154 -6.19 15.62 1.63
C MET A 154 -6.40 17.02 2.18
N THR A 155 -5.96 17.26 3.39
CA THR A 155 -6.02 18.57 4.03
C THR A 155 -4.60 19.05 4.28
N TYR A 156 -4.25 20.25 3.81
CA TYR A 156 -2.95 20.87 4.04
C TYR A 156 -3.08 22.03 4.99
N ASP A 157 -2.42 21.95 6.14
CA ASP A 157 -2.28 23.07 7.08
C ASP A 157 -1.10 23.95 6.64
N THR A 158 -1.38 25.13 6.16
CA THR A 158 -0.37 26.08 5.66
C THR A 158 0.50 26.65 6.78
N THR A 159 0.03 26.64 8.02
CA THR A 159 0.72 27.19 9.19
C THR A 159 1.82 26.25 9.69
N GLU A 160 1.50 24.99 9.93
CA GLU A 160 2.47 23.98 10.38
C GLU A 160 3.10 23.23 9.19
N LYS A 161 2.62 23.50 7.97
CA LYS A 161 3.07 22.83 6.74
C LYS A 161 2.86 21.31 6.82
N ALA A 162 1.73 20.91 7.40
CA ALA A 162 1.35 19.52 7.60
C ALA A 162 0.33 19.09 6.56
N LEU A 163 0.62 18.00 5.85
CA LEU A 163 -0.29 17.36 4.91
C LEU A 163 -0.91 16.12 5.55
N PHE A 164 -2.23 16.15 5.76
CA PHE A 164 -3.03 14.99 6.16
C PHE A 164 -3.41 14.23 4.90
N CYS A 165 -2.84 13.03 4.76
CA CYS A 165 -2.68 12.39 3.46
C CYS A 165 -3.77 11.36 3.15
N ALA A 166 -4.78 11.18 4.00
CA ALA A 166 -5.63 9.99 3.99
C ALA A 166 -4.76 8.73 4.00
N ASP A 167 -5.05 7.73 3.18
CA ASP A 167 -4.30 6.48 3.09
C ASP A 167 -2.98 6.59 2.34
N ALA A 168 -2.77 7.67 1.60
CA ALA A 168 -1.49 7.86 0.96
C ALA A 168 -0.37 7.94 2.00
N PHE A 169 0.75 7.30 1.68
CA PHE A 169 1.92 7.18 2.57
C PHE A 169 1.71 6.32 3.81
N GLY A 170 0.61 5.55 3.84
CA GLY A 170 0.30 4.59 4.89
C GLY A 170 1.18 3.33 4.82
N THR A 171 1.14 2.55 5.90
CA THR A 171 1.81 1.26 6.00
C THR A 171 1.06 0.32 6.95
N PHE A 172 1.13 -0.99 6.71
CA PHE A 172 0.79 -1.98 7.72
C PHE A 172 1.74 -1.86 8.91
N GLY A 173 1.30 -2.36 10.06
CA GLY A 173 2.08 -2.40 11.28
C GLY A 173 1.50 -1.53 12.40
N ALA A 174 1.52 -2.08 13.61
CA ALA A 174 1.18 -1.38 14.84
C ALA A 174 2.38 -0.58 15.35
N MET A 175 2.15 0.65 15.80
CA MET A 175 3.20 1.48 16.38
C MET A 175 3.44 1.15 17.86
N ASP A 176 4.69 1.13 18.30
CA ASP A 176 5.13 0.77 19.64
C ASP A 176 5.50 1.99 20.51
N GLY A 177 4.78 3.10 20.31
CA GLY A 177 4.93 4.32 21.11
C GLY A 177 5.65 5.45 20.37
N ASN A 178 6.60 5.19 19.52
CA ASN A 178 7.17 6.16 18.61
C ASN A 178 6.20 6.37 17.44
N ILE A 179 5.79 7.62 17.22
CA ILE A 179 4.86 7.96 16.13
C ILE A 179 5.57 8.57 14.92
N PHE A 180 6.86 8.87 15.01
CA PHE A 180 7.60 9.49 13.91
C PHE A 180 8.50 8.48 13.20
N ALA A 181 8.53 8.55 11.88
CA ALA A 181 9.33 7.67 11.04
C ALA A 181 10.85 7.80 11.29
N ASP A 182 11.32 8.97 11.74
CA ASP A 182 12.73 9.20 12.09
C ASP A 182 13.12 8.70 13.50
N GLU A 183 12.19 8.18 14.27
CA GLU A 183 12.43 7.59 15.59
C GLU A 183 12.55 6.06 15.54
N VAL A 184 12.35 5.47 14.36
CA VAL A 184 12.45 4.02 14.11
C VAL A 184 13.37 3.78 12.90
N ASN A 185 13.87 2.55 12.73
CA ASN A 185 14.59 2.18 11.52
C ASN A 185 13.59 1.82 10.42
N PHE A 186 12.99 2.86 9.79
CA PHE A 186 11.92 2.67 8.84
C PHE A 186 12.32 1.80 7.64
N GLU A 187 13.54 1.94 7.13
CA GLU A 187 14.00 1.19 5.96
C GLU A 187 14.08 -0.32 6.24
N GLN A 188 14.52 -0.73 7.43
CA GLN A 188 14.66 -2.15 7.78
C GLN A 188 13.38 -2.76 8.37
N GLU A 189 12.58 -1.96 9.08
CA GLU A 189 11.47 -2.47 9.88
C GLU A 189 10.10 -2.23 9.24
N TRP A 190 9.96 -1.21 8.38
CA TRP A 190 8.67 -0.75 7.88
C TRP A 190 8.54 -0.68 6.37
N LEU A 191 9.65 -0.55 5.61
CA LEU A 191 9.60 -0.31 4.17
C LEU A 191 8.89 -1.45 3.41
N ASP A 192 9.11 -2.70 3.81
CA ASP A 192 8.47 -3.84 3.17
C ASP A 192 6.95 -3.85 3.43
N ASP A 193 6.52 -3.53 4.65
CA ASP A 193 5.10 -3.36 4.97
C ASP A 193 4.49 -2.14 4.27
N ALA A 194 5.23 -1.04 4.11
CA ALA A 194 4.77 0.15 3.39
C ALA A 194 4.61 -0.13 1.88
N ARG A 195 5.56 -0.86 1.27
CA ARG A 195 5.45 -1.32 -0.13
C ARG A 195 4.27 -2.26 -0.29
N ARG A 196 4.11 -3.23 0.63
CA ARG A 196 3.03 -4.20 0.62
C ARG A 196 1.67 -3.52 0.80
N TYR A 197 1.56 -2.51 1.69
CA TYR A 197 0.38 -1.66 1.82
C TYR A 197 0.07 -0.95 0.50
N TYR A 198 1.05 -0.19 -0.03
CA TYR A 198 0.87 0.54 -1.28
C TYR A 198 0.41 -0.37 -2.42
N THR A 199 1.12 -1.47 -2.66
CA THR A 199 0.88 -2.33 -3.82
C THR A 199 -0.48 -3.00 -3.79
N ASN A 200 -0.97 -3.37 -2.61
CA ASN A 200 -2.24 -4.07 -2.46
C ASN A 200 -3.44 -3.13 -2.31
N ILE A 201 -3.27 -1.96 -1.68
CA ILE A 201 -4.37 -1.01 -1.43
C ILE A 201 -4.44 0.05 -2.54
N VAL A 202 -3.31 0.60 -2.94
CA VAL A 202 -3.22 1.76 -3.85
C VAL A 202 -2.69 1.40 -5.24
N GLY A 203 -2.03 0.24 -5.38
CA GLY A 203 -1.22 -0.13 -6.56
C GLY A 203 -1.90 0.01 -7.91
N LYS A 204 -3.20 -0.30 -8.00
CA LYS A 204 -4.02 -0.11 -9.21
C LYS A 204 -4.08 1.35 -9.69
N TYR A 205 -3.93 2.30 -8.78
CA TYR A 205 -4.23 3.72 -9.00
C TYR A 205 -2.98 4.58 -9.23
N GLY A 206 -1.96 4.04 -9.91
CA GLY A 206 -0.70 4.76 -10.18
C GLY A 206 -0.87 6.15 -10.75
N THR A 207 -1.71 6.34 -11.79
CA THR A 207 -1.97 7.67 -12.37
C THR A 207 -2.64 8.65 -11.40
N PRO A 208 -3.70 8.30 -10.65
CA PRO A 208 -4.20 9.14 -9.56
C PRO A 208 -3.13 9.54 -8.55
N VAL A 209 -2.29 8.59 -8.10
CA VAL A 209 -1.18 8.90 -7.17
C VAL A 209 -0.20 9.90 -7.78
N GLN A 210 0.21 9.73 -9.04
CA GLN A 210 1.10 10.68 -9.73
C GLN A 210 0.50 12.09 -9.79
N ASN A 211 -0.82 12.21 -9.99
CA ASN A 211 -1.51 13.49 -9.99
C ASN A 211 -1.45 14.14 -8.59
N VAL A 212 -1.63 13.37 -7.53
CA VAL A 212 -1.49 13.86 -6.15
C VAL A 212 -0.04 14.27 -5.86
N LEU A 213 0.95 13.47 -6.26
CA LEU A 213 2.37 13.82 -6.10
C LEU A 213 2.73 15.12 -6.81
N LYS A 214 2.17 15.38 -8.01
CA LYS A 214 2.37 16.66 -8.74
C LYS A 214 1.77 17.84 -7.97
N LYS A 215 0.60 17.69 -7.36
CA LYS A 215 0.00 18.74 -6.52
C LYS A 215 0.84 18.96 -5.25
N ALA A 216 1.24 17.89 -4.57
CA ALA A 216 2.07 17.95 -3.38
C ALA A 216 3.45 18.60 -3.62
N ALA A 217 4.03 18.45 -4.80
CA ALA A 217 5.30 19.07 -5.17
C ALA A 217 5.26 20.61 -5.15
N GLY A 218 4.07 21.23 -5.23
CA GLY A 218 3.87 22.68 -5.09
C GLY A 218 3.71 23.16 -3.64
N LEU A 219 3.69 22.24 -2.66
CA LEU A 219 3.50 22.55 -1.25
C LEU A 219 4.83 22.44 -0.48
N ASP A 220 5.02 23.33 0.49
CA ASP A 220 6.14 23.22 1.44
C ASP A 220 5.74 22.29 2.59
N ILE A 221 6.00 20.99 2.43
CA ILE A 221 5.56 19.96 3.39
C ILE A 221 6.67 19.67 4.40
N GLN A 222 6.38 19.91 5.67
CA GLN A 222 7.26 19.60 6.81
C GLN A 222 6.78 18.34 7.56
N TYR A 223 5.48 18.00 7.47
CA TYR A 223 4.90 16.81 8.06
C TYR A 223 3.99 16.11 7.06
N LEU A 224 4.17 14.78 6.90
CA LEU A 224 3.16 13.92 6.29
C LEU A 224 2.44 13.16 7.41
N CYS A 225 1.13 13.28 7.44
CA CYS A 225 0.26 12.71 8.46
C CYS A 225 -0.69 11.67 7.84
N PRO A 226 -0.25 10.43 7.62
CA PRO A 226 -1.06 9.37 7.02
C PRO A 226 -2.07 8.80 8.03
N LEU A 227 -3.09 8.10 7.54
CA LEU A 227 -4.08 7.43 8.39
C LEU A 227 -3.58 6.09 8.94
N HIS A 228 -2.49 5.53 8.39
CA HIS A 228 -1.80 4.34 8.89
C HIS A 228 -0.29 4.58 9.01
N GLY A 229 0.33 3.97 10.03
CA GLY A 229 1.77 4.01 10.22
C GLY A 229 2.32 5.34 10.75
N PRO A 230 3.66 5.52 10.70
CA PRO A 230 4.32 6.68 11.29
C PRO A 230 4.10 8.00 10.55
N VAL A 231 4.09 9.09 11.32
CA VAL A 231 4.15 10.47 10.81
C VAL A 231 5.56 10.79 10.33
N TRP A 232 5.66 11.42 9.17
CA TRP A 232 6.95 11.85 8.61
C TRP A 232 7.22 13.32 8.91
N ARG A 233 8.45 13.63 9.35
CA ARG A 233 8.95 15.00 9.57
C ARG A 233 10.40 15.17 9.11
N LYS A 234 11.08 14.08 8.73
CA LYS A 234 12.41 14.06 8.13
C LYS A 234 12.44 13.06 6.98
N ASN A 235 13.35 13.25 6.04
CA ASN A 235 13.55 12.37 4.89
C ASN A 235 12.27 12.13 4.04
N ILE A 236 11.33 13.09 4.05
CA ILE A 236 10.08 13.03 3.30
C ILE A 236 10.36 12.77 1.82
N GLY A 237 11.35 13.48 1.23
CA GLY A 237 11.72 13.31 -0.18
C GLY A 237 12.15 11.89 -0.55
N TRP A 238 12.81 11.15 0.37
CA TRP A 238 13.18 9.76 0.16
C TRP A 238 11.92 8.87 0.04
N PHE A 239 10.92 9.08 0.89
CA PHE A 239 9.69 8.29 0.85
C PHE A 239 8.80 8.67 -0.34
N LEU A 240 8.74 9.96 -0.71
CA LEU A 240 8.07 10.41 -1.93
C LEU A 240 8.67 9.77 -3.19
N GLU A 241 9.99 9.57 -3.24
CA GLU A 241 10.64 8.88 -4.38
C GLU A 241 10.23 7.40 -4.44
N LYS A 242 10.05 6.71 -3.30
CA LYS A 242 9.48 5.35 -3.27
C LYS A 242 8.06 5.34 -3.87
N TYR A 243 7.21 6.23 -3.40
CA TYR A 243 5.84 6.38 -3.93
C TYR A 243 5.81 6.69 -5.43
N LYS A 244 6.73 7.53 -5.91
CA LYS A 244 6.88 7.84 -7.32
C LYS A 244 7.24 6.58 -8.12
N ARG A 245 8.21 5.79 -7.68
CA ARG A 245 8.58 4.52 -8.33
C ARG A 245 7.41 3.54 -8.35
N TRP A 246 6.75 3.35 -7.23
CA TRP A 246 5.60 2.44 -7.16
C TRP A 246 4.46 2.88 -8.09
N SER A 247 4.13 4.18 -8.12
CA SER A 247 3.04 4.73 -8.93
C SER A 247 3.34 4.80 -10.43
N THR A 248 4.61 4.80 -10.81
CA THR A 248 5.05 4.69 -12.22
C THR A 248 5.35 3.26 -12.63
N TYR A 249 5.16 2.30 -11.71
CA TYR A 249 5.50 0.90 -11.88
C TYR A 249 6.98 0.67 -12.26
N THR A 250 7.84 1.53 -11.79
CA THR A 250 9.29 1.40 -11.93
C THR A 250 9.83 0.47 -10.84
N PRO A 251 10.60 -0.56 -11.16
CA PRO A 251 11.19 -1.45 -10.17
C PRO A 251 12.03 -0.69 -9.16
N GLU A 252 12.03 -1.15 -7.90
CA GLU A 252 12.94 -0.59 -6.88
C GLU A 252 14.34 -1.19 -6.98
N ALA A 253 14.44 -2.43 -7.40
CA ALA A 253 15.67 -3.18 -7.46
C ALA A 253 15.81 -3.94 -8.79
N TRP A 254 17.00 -3.87 -9.37
CA TRP A 254 17.40 -4.67 -10.52
C TRP A 254 17.82 -6.05 -10.02
N THR A 255 16.83 -6.94 -9.88
CA THR A 255 16.99 -8.30 -9.36
C THR A 255 15.82 -9.16 -9.81
N ALA A 256 15.88 -10.47 -9.48
CA ALA A 256 14.88 -11.43 -9.86
C ALA A 256 14.05 -11.94 -8.68
N ALA A 257 12.72 -11.98 -8.86
CA ALA A 257 11.79 -12.73 -8.05
C ALA A 257 11.36 -14.00 -8.82
N ILE A 258 11.48 -15.16 -8.21
CA ILE A 258 11.11 -16.45 -8.79
C ILE A 258 9.88 -16.96 -8.06
N PHE A 259 8.73 -17.00 -8.73
CA PHE A 259 7.48 -17.53 -8.21
C PHE A 259 7.36 -18.99 -8.59
N CYS A 260 7.35 -19.87 -7.59
CA CYS A 260 7.43 -21.32 -7.76
C CYS A 260 6.13 -22.01 -7.40
N GLY A 261 5.45 -22.60 -8.39
CA GLY A 261 4.30 -23.48 -8.24
C GLY A 261 4.69 -24.95 -8.43
N SER A 262 5.15 -25.60 -7.36
CA SER A 262 5.61 -26.98 -7.37
C SER A 262 4.67 -27.89 -6.58
N ILE A 263 4.44 -29.13 -7.07
CA ILE A 263 3.59 -30.13 -6.38
C ILE A 263 4.46 -31.12 -5.59
N TYR A 264 5.52 -31.64 -6.21
CA TYR A 264 6.38 -32.68 -5.65
C TYR A 264 7.88 -32.33 -5.68
N GLY A 265 8.22 -31.02 -5.71
CA GLY A 265 9.59 -30.52 -5.62
C GLY A 265 10.36 -30.42 -6.95
N HIS A 266 9.88 -31.00 -8.06
CA HIS A 266 10.65 -31.00 -9.30
C HIS A 266 10.67 -29.63 -10.03
N THR A 267 9.60 -28.84 -9.91
CA THR A 267 9.60 -27.46 -10.41
C THR A 267 10.43 -26.57 -9.48
N GLU A 268 10.35 -26.81 -8.18
CA GLU A 268 11.17 -26.14 -7.15
C GLU A 268 12.65 -26.34 -7.40
N ASN A 269 13.08 -27.58 -7.69
CA ASN A 269 14.47 -27.87 -8.06
C ASN A 269 14.96 -27.03 -9.24
N ALA A 270 14.12 -26.80 -10.26
CA ALA A 270 14.47 -25.91 -11.36
C ALA A 270 14.62 -24.44 -10.92
N CYS A 271 13.76 -23.98 -10.01
CA CYS A 271 13.85 -22.64 -9.42
C CYS A 271 15.13 -22.46 -8.61
N GLU A 272 15.52 -23.47 -7.81
CA GLU A 272 16.76 -23.46 -7.02
C GLU A 272 18.00 -23.44 -7.91
N ILE A 273 18.01 -24.24 -8.98
CA ILE A 273 19.11 -24.24 -9.97
C ILE A 273 19.22 -22.83 -10.58
N LEU A 274 18.13 -22.25 -11.05
CA LEU A 274 18.14 -20.91 -11.64
C LEU A 274 18.63 -19.85 -10.65
N ALA A 275 18.10 -19.85 -9.43
CA ALA A 275 18.51 -18.91 -8.39
C ALA A 275 20.00 -19.01 -8.06
N SER A 276 20.53 -20.25 -7.95
CA SER A 276 21.95 -20.51 -7.72
C SER A 276 22.80 -19.96 -8.87
N ARG A 277 22.41 -20.19 -10.13
CA ARG A 277 23.16 -19.69 -11.30
C ARG A 277 23.11 -18.15 -11.35
N LEU A 278 21.96 -17.52 -11.08
CA LEU A 278 21.85 -16.06 -11.00
C LEU A 278 22.80 -15.47 -9.93
N ALA A 279 22.83 -16.09 -8.75
CA ALA A 279 23.72 -15.64 -7.67
C ALA A 279 25.20 -15.78 -8.05
N GLU A 280 25.61 -16.88 -8.71
CA GLU A 280 26.97 -17.08 -9.21
C GLU A 280 27.37 -16.06 -10.28
N LYS A 281 26.40 -15.54 -11.04
CA LYS A 281 26.60 -14.49 -12.04
C LYS A 281 26.54 -13.08 -11.46
N GLY A 282 26.43 -12.94 -10.13
CA GLY A 282 26.49 -11.68 -9.40
C GLY A 282 25.14 -10.99 -9.18
N VAL A 283 24.03 -11.60 -9.59
CA VAL A 283 22.70 -11.05 -9.29
C VAL A 283 22.44 -11.15 -7.78
N ARG A 284 22.24 -10.01 -7.14
CA ARG A 284 22.04 -9.91 -5.68
C ARG A 284 20.56 -9.99 -5.33
N HIS A 285 20.26 -10.46 -4.12
CA HIS A 285 18.90 -10.49 -3.56
C HIS A 285 17.86 -11.24 -4.38
N VAL A 286 18.28 -12.29 -5.12
CA VAL A 286 17.36 -13.23 -5.76
C VAL A 286 16.50 -13.90 -4.69
N ARG A 287 15.18 -13.93 -4.89
CA ARG A 287 14.24 -14.55 -3.95
C ARG A 287 13.36 -15.57 -4.65
N ILE A 288 13.13 -16.71 -3.98
CA ILE A 288 12.16 -17.73 -4.42
C ILE A 288 10.94 -17.62 -3.50
N PHE A 289 9.75 -17.55 -4.11
CA PHE A 289 8.46 -17.54 -3.43
C PHE A 289 7.71 -18.82 -3.79
N ASP A 290 7.47 -19.70 -2.82
CA ASP A 290 6.51 -20.78 -2.99
C ASP A 290 5.10 -20.16 -3.00
N VAL A 291 4.45 -20.22 -4.15
CA VAL A 291 3.12 -19.62 -4.34
C VAL A 291 2.02 -20.28 -3.50
N SER A 292 2.29 -21.46 -2.92
CA SER A 292 1.34 -22.17 -2.06
C SER A 292 1.45 -21.77 -0.58
N HIS A 293 2.61 -21.29 -0.15
CA HIS A 293 2.90 -21.02 1.26
C HIS A 293 3.15 -19.53 1.56
N THR A 294 3.55 -18.76 0.55
CA THR A 294 3.70 -17.31 0.69
C THR A 294 2.36 -16.63 0.43
N ASP A 295 1.95 -15.70 1.29
CA ASP A 295 0.73 -14.93 1.05
C ASP A 295 0.82 -14.14 -0.26
N VAL A 296 -0.27 -14.10 -1.00
CA VAL A 296 -0.31 -13.47 -2.33
C VAL A 296 0.04 -11.98 -2.27
N SER A 297 -0.30 -11.28 -1.19
CA SER A 297 0.03 -9.86 -1.02
C SER A 297 1.54 -9.59 -0.91
N GLU A 298 2.28 -10.54 -0.33
CA GLU A 298 3.75 -10.48 -0.28
C GLU A 298 4.35 -10.74 -1.67
N GLN A 299 3.77 -11.67 -2.42
CA GLN A 299 4.19 -11.96 -3.79
C GLN A 299 3.94 -10.77 -4.73
N VAL A 300 2.79 -10.10 -4.59
CA VAL A 300 2.47 -8.85 -5.32
C VAL A 300 3.50 -7.77 -4.98
N SER A 301 3.78 -7.56 -3.70
CA SER A 301 4.79 -6.59 -3.24
C SER A 301 6.17 -6.87 -3.84
N ALA A 302 6.60 -8.14 -3.86
CA ALA A 302 7.85 -8.56 -4.47
C ALA A 302 7.88 -8.32 -5.99
N ALA A 303 6.78 -8.55 -6.68
CA ALA A 303 6.66 -8.30 -8.12
C ALA A 303 6.76 -6.80 -8.46
N PHE A 304 6.27 -5.92 -7.60
CA PHE A 304 6.47 -4.47 -7.73
C PHE A 304 7.92 -4.06 -7.44
N GLN A 305 8.59 -4.74 -6.52
CA GLN A 305 9.97 -4.45 -6.13
C GLN A 305 10.98 -4.80 -7.21
N CYS A 306 10.84 -5.99 -7.81
CA CYS A 306 11.85 -6.58 -8.69
C CYS A 306 11.65 -6.23 -10.17
N SER A 307 12.75 -6.08 -10.92
CA SER A 307 12.73 -5.85 -12.38
C SER A 307 12.40 -7.10 -13.17
N HIS A 308 12.89 -8.27 -12.72
CA HIS A 308 12.74 -9.54 -13.40
C HIS A 308 11.84 -10.49 -12.61
N LEU A 309 10.86 -11.08 -13.29
CA LEU A 309 9.91 -12.02 -12.69
C LEU A 309 9.96 -13.36 -13.41
N VAL A 310 10.25 -14.41 -12.68
CA VAL A 310 10.25 -15.78 -13.22
C VAL A 310 9.01 -16.49 -12.68
N PHE A 311 8.15 -16.96 -13.58
CA PHE A 311 6.97 -17.74 -13.22
C PHE A 311 7.21 -19.20 -13.60
N ALA A 312 7.38 -20.05 -12.58
CA ALA A 312 7.63 -21.47 -12.73
C ALA A 312 6.43 -22.27 -12.20
N SER A 313 5.70 -22.96 -13.05
CA SER A 313 4.45 -23.62 -12.69
C SER A 313 4.37 -25.08 -13.16
N ALA A 314 3.92 -25.96 -12.28
CA ALA A 314 3.42 -27.26 -12.70
C ALA A 314 2.13 -27.09 -13.50
N THR A 315 1.90 -27.97 -14.48
CA THR A 315 0.62 -28.12 -15.14
C THR A 315 -0.32 -28.96 -14.26
N TYR A 316 -1.45 -28.39 -13.87
CA TYR A 316 -2.41 -29.02 -12.97
C TYR A 316 -3.80 -29.02 -13.61
N ASN A 317 -4.45 -30.19 -13.69
CA ASN A 317 -5.75 -30.37 -14.35
C ASN A 317 -5.81 -29.82 -15.79
N GLY A 318 -4.68 -29.87 -16.53
CA GLY A 318 -4.56 -29.30 -17.87
C GLY A 318 -4.45 -27.77 -17.90
N GLY A 319 -4.41 -27.11 -16.75
CA GLY A 319 -4.30 -25.66 -16.54
C GLY A 319 -3.02 -25.25 -15.83
N ILE A 320 -3.00 -24.00 -15.37
CA ILE A 320 -1.98 -23.46 -14.48
C ILE A 320 -2.20 -24.05 -13.08
N TYR A 321 -1.15 -24.21 -12.30
CA TYR A 321 -1.26 -24.54 -10.87
C TYR A 321 -2.02 -23.42 -10.15
N THR A 322 -3.11 -23.77 -9.44
CA THR A 322 -4.07 -22.79 -8.93
C THR A 322 -3.49 -21.59 -8.16
N PRO A 323 -2.55 -21.77 -7.19
CA PRO A 323 -1.95 -20.60 -6.53
C PRO A 323 -1.16 -19.69 -7.49
N MET A 324 -0.52 -20.26 -8.52
CA MET A 324 0.16 -19.47 -9.56
C MET A 324 -0.83 -18.66 -10.39
N GLU A 325 -1.96 -19.25 -10.76
CA GLU A 325 -3.02 -18.55 -11.50
C GLU A 325 -3.60 -17.41 -10.66
N THR A 326 -3.83 -17.64 -9.35
CA THR A 326 -4.24 -16.59 -8.41
C THR A 326 -3.25 -15.42 -8.41
N LEU A 327 -1.94 -15.70 -8.30
CA LEU A 327 -0.93 -14.64 -8.36
C LEU A 327 -1.02 -13.81 -9.65
N LEU A 328 -1.14 -14.47 -10.82
CA LEU A 328 -1.21 -13.77 -12.10
C LEU A 328 -2.46 -12.88 -12.20
N LEU A 329 -3.60 -13.34 -11.67
CA LEU A 329 -4.84 -12.56 -11.59
C LEU A 329 -4.68 -11.34 -10.67
N GLU A 330 -4.03 -11.50 -9.52
CA GLU A 330 -3.75 -10.40 -8.59
C GLU A 330 -2.78 -9.37 -9.19
N LEU A 331 -1.70 -9.79 -9.83
CA LEU A 331 -0.78 -8.88 -10.52
C LEU A 331 -1.50 -8.03 -11.58
N LYS A 332 -2.42 -8.64 -12.33
CA LYS A 332 -3.26 -7.94 -13.31
C LYS A 332 -4.26 -7.00 -12.63
N ALA A 333 -4.91 -7.42 -11.54
CA ALA A 333 -5.87 -6.60 -10.80
C ALA A 333 -5.22 -5.34 -10.22
N HIS A 334 -3.95 -5.46 -9.77
CA HIS A 334 -3.13 -4.36 -9.26
C HIS A 334 -2.42 -3.56 -10.35
N ALA A 335 -2.71 -3.85 -11.64
CA ALA A 335 -2.18 -3.15 -12.81
C ALA A 335 -0.65 -3.14 -12.89
N LEU A 336 0.03 -4.18 -12.39
CA LEU A 336 1.48 -4.31 -12.52
C LEU A 336 1.87 -4.25 -14.00
N GLN A 337 2.95 -3.53 -14.30
CA GLN A 337 3.44 -3.34 -15.67
C GLN A 337 4.96 -3.12 -15.69
N ASN A 338 5.54 -3.14 -16.91
CA ASN A 338 6.95 -2.83 -17.15
C ASN A 338 7.91 -3.79 -16.41
N ARG A 339 7.80 -5.09 -16.69
CA ARG A 339 8.69 -6.13 -16.13
C ARG A 339 9.24 -7.03 -17.21
N THR A 340 10.51 -7.40 -17.07
CA THR A 340 11.09 -8.52 -17.81
C THR A 340 10.63 -9.82 -17.19
N VAL A 341 10.12 -10.77 -18.00
CA VAL A 341 9.53 -12.01 -17.50
C VAL A 341 10.15 -13.25 -18.14
N ALA A 342 10.25 -14.32 -17.36
CA ALA A 342 10.63 -15.63 -17.86
C ALA A 342 9.63 -16.71 -17.40
N LEU A 343 9.42 -17.73 -18.23
CA LEU A 343 8.44 -18.79 -17.99
C LEU A 343 9.11 -20.16 -17.93
N ILE A 344 8.79 -20.92 -16.89
CA ILE A 344 9.15 -22.32 -16.71
C ILE A 344 7.88 -23.12 -16.48
N GLU A 345 7.71 -24.21 -17.24
CA GLU A 345 6.59 -25.12 -17.02
C GLU A 345 7.08 -26.53 -16.72
N ASN A 346 6.32 -27.27 -15.93
CA ASN A 346 6.53 -28.68 -15.69
C ASN A 346 5.26 -29.49 -15.92
N GLY A 347 5.37 -30.59 -16.65
CA GLY A 347 4.24 -31.49 -16.89
C GLY A 347 4.71 -32.81 -17.45
N SER A 348 4.38 -33.94 -16.77
CA SER A 348 4.86 -35.27 -17.15
C SER A 348 4.36 -35.73 -18.53
N TRP A 349 3.10 -35.45 -18.87
CA TRP A 349 2.49 -35.94 -20.12
C TRP A 349 1.81 -34.86 -20.99
N GLY A 350 1.59 -33.64 -20.50
CA GLY A 350 0.90 -32.59 -21.25
C GLY A 350 1.18 -31.20 -20.66
N PRO A 351 2.45 -30.72 -20.72
CA PRO A 351 2.78 -29.40 -20.22
C PRO A 351 1.99 -28.33 -20.99
N ALA A 352 1.31 -27.44 -20.26
CA ALA A 352 0.46 -26.39 -20.81
C ALA A 352 0.55 -25.08 -20.02
N ALA A 353 1.18 -25.09 -18.84
CA ALA A 353 1.21 -23.97 -17.93
C ALA A 353 1.85 -22.72 -18.55
N ALA A 354 2.99 -22.86 -19.24
CA ALA A 354 3.69 -21.69 -19.83
C ALA A 354 2.84 -20.94 -20.84
N ARG A 355 2.18 -21.68 -21.74
CA ARG A 355 1.29 -21.06 -22.75
C ARG A 355 0.10 -20.35 -22.11
N LEU A 356 -0.41 -20.87 -21.00
CA LEU A 356 -1.54 -20.26 -20.28
C LEU A 356 -1.08 -19.06 -19.46
N MET A 357 0.08 -19.14 -18.79
CA MET A 357 0.69 -18.00 -18.09
C MET A 357 1.00 -16.84 -19.04
N ALA A 358 1.55 -17.15 -20.24
CA ALA A 358 1.84 -16.14 -21.26
C ALA A 358 0.59 -15.30 -21.62
N LYS A 359 -0.60 -15.96 -21.75
CA LYS A 359 -1.84 -15.23 -22.02
C LYS A 359 -2.23 -14.22 -20.93
N HIS A 360 -2.00 -14.54 -19.65
CA HIS A 360 -2.23 -13.57 -18.57
C HIS A 360 -1.27 -12.39 -18.68
N LEU A 361 0.00 -12.65 -19.00
CA LEU A 361 1.03 -11.62 -19.14
C LEU A 361 0.83 -10.73 -20.38
N GLU A 362 0.33 -11.28 -21.49
CA GLU A 362 -0.02 -10.52 -22.70
C GLU A 362 -1.12 -9.45 -22.45
N GLU A 363 -1.98 -9.66 -21.42
CA GLU A 363 -3.02 -8.71 -21.02
C GLU A 363 -2.48 -7.60 -20.09
N MET A 364 -1.21 -7.68 -19.69
CA MET A 364 -0.56 -6.72 -18.79
C MET A 364 0.43 -5.87 -19.59
N LYS A 365 0.42 -4.56 -19.36
CA LYS A 365 1.23 -3.62 -20.12
C LYS A 365 2.73 -3.76 -19.85
N GLY A 366 3.55 -3.82 -20.90
CA GLY A 366 5.02 -3.80 -20.78
C GLY A 366 5.61 -5.03 -20.06
N MET A 367 4.97 -6.21 -20.24
CA MET A 367 5.57 -7.48 -19.82
C MET A 367 6.39 -8.03 -20.99
N GLU A 368 7.71 -8.02 -20.86
CA GLU A 368 8.63 -8.43 -21.91
C GLU A 368 9.22 -9.81 -21.60
N GLN A 369 8.90 -10.80 -22.43
CA GLN A 369 9.44 -12.15 -22.23
C GLN A 369 10.88 -12.24 -22.75
N ILE A 370 11.85 -12.51 -21.85
CA ILE A 370 13.29 -12.47 -22.16
C ILE A 370 13.78 -13.68 -22.97
N ALA A 371 13.10 -14.82 -22.86
CA ALA A 371 13.48 -16.07 -23.55
C ALA A 371 12.24 -16.94 -23.81
N PRO A 372 12.31 -17.88 -24.78
CA PRO A 372 11.29 -18.92 -24.93
C PRO A 372 11.08 -19.68 -23.62
N PRO A 373 9.85 -20.18 -23.33
CA PRO A 373 9.58 -20.94 -22.14
C PRO A 373 10.44 -22.21 -22.02
N ILE A 374 10.88 -22.52 -20.80
CA ILE A 374 11.58 -23.78 -20.52
C ILE A 374 10.54 -24.83 -20.11
N THR A 375 10.44 -25.90 -20.89
CA THR A 375 9.56 -27.05 -20.59
C THR A 375 10.34 -28.16 -19.90
N ILE A 376 9.86 -28.55 -18.71
CA ILE A 376 10.39 -29.69 -17.95
C ILE A 376 9.37 -30.84 -18.01
N ARG A 377 9.85 -32.04 -18.14
CA ARG A 377 9.02 -33.25 -18.08
C ARG A 377 9.43 -34.09 -16.88
N SER A 378 8.69 -33.88 -15.77
CA SER A 378 8.94 -34.40 -14.43
C SER A 378 10.23 -33.85 -13.82
N ALA A 379 11.36 -34.53 -13.90
CA ALA A 379 12.63 -34.06 -13.33
C ALA A 379 13.47 -33.25 -14.34
N VAL A 380 14.29 -32.35 -13.84
CA VAL A 380 15.31 -31.63 -14.61
C VAL A 380 16.36 -32.63 -15.12
N LYS A 381 16.69 -32.55 -16.40
CA LYS A 381 17.74 -33.35 -17.07
C LYS A 381 18.79 -32.38 -17.60
N GLU A 382 19.91 -32.95 -18.13
CA GLU A 382 21.04 -32.16 -18.62
C GLU A 382 20.64 -31.06 -19.64
N GLU A 383 19.69 -31.36 -20.54
CA GLU A 383 19.21 -30.40 -21.52
C GLU A 383 18.51 -29.20 -20.84
N GLN A 384 17.62 -29.46 -19.87
CA GLN A 384 16.93 -28.41 -19.15
C GLN A 384 17.87 -27.65 -18.22
N TYR A 385 18.84 -28.32 -17.63
CA TYR A 385 19.88 -27.69 -16.81
C TYR A 385 20.64 -26.64 -17.62
N ARG A 386 21.09 -26.96 -18.85
CA ARG A 386 21.75 -25.99 -19.74
C ARG A 386 20.84 -24.81 -20.10
N LYS A 387 19.57 -25.08 -20.40
CA LYS A 387 18.59 -24.00 -20.65
C LYS A 387 18.39 -23.07 -19.46
N LEU A 388 18.46 -23.60 -18.23
CA LEU A 388 18.41 -22.78 -17.00
C LEU A 388 19.68 -21.94 -16.83
N GLU A 389 20.87 -22.49 -17.21
CA GLU A 389 22.12 -21.71 -17.25
C GLU A 389 22.05 -20.58 -18.28
N ASP A 390 21.60 -20.88 -19.51
CA ASP A 390 21.43 -19.89 -20.58
C ASP A 390 20.43 -18.80 -20.15
N LEU A 391 19.34 -19.17 -19.49
CA LEU A 391 18.36 -18.20 -18.95
C LEU A 391 18.97 -17.31 -17.87
N ALA A 392 19.80 -17.90 -16.98
CA ALA A 392 20.51 -17.14 -15.96
C ALA A 392 21.51 -16.15 -16.58
N ASP A 393 22.19 -16.52 -17.68
CA ASP A 393 23.08 -15.61 -18.43
C ASP A 393 22.30 -14.42 -19.00
N LEU A 394 21.16 -14.67 -19.62
CA LEU A 394 20.31 -13.62 -20.20
C LEU A 394 19.80 -12.66 -19.12
N ILE A 395 19.25 -13.18 -18.03
CA ILE A 395 18.72 -12.34 -16.93
C ILE A 395 19.86 -11.53 -16.29
N ALA A 396 21.01 -12.15 -16.02
CA ALA A 396 22.14 -11.45 -15.40
C ALA A 396 22.69 -10.35 -16.32
N ALA A 397 22.77 -10.60 -17.62
CA ALA A 397 23.22 -9.60 -18.60
C ALA A 397 22.24 -8.42 -18.73
N ASP A 398 20.93 -8.69 -18.71
CA ASP A 398 19.89 -7.65 -18.77
C ASP A 398 19.90 -6.79 -17.50
N ILE A 399 20.01 -7.41 -16.32
CA ILE A 399 20.16 -6.70 -15.04
C ILE A 399 21.40 -5.79 -15.06
N ALA A 400 22.54 -6.31 -15.50
CA ALA A 400 23.78 -5.54 -15.53
C ALA A 400 23.79 -4.39 -16.54
N ALA A 401 22.95 -4.44 -17.56
CA ALA A 401 22.81 -3.35 -18.55
C ALA A 401 22.00 -2.17 -18.01
N GLU A 402 21.20 -2.37 -16.98
CA GLU A 402 20.29 -1.38 -16.40
C GLU A 402 20.81 -0.77 -15.06
N GLU A 403 21.81 -1.40 -14.41
CA GLU A 403 22.53 -0.84 -13.26
C GLU A 403 23.52 0.25 -13.70
#